data_e1a933b0e5d13dd1d1f2607f4d9d417e
#
_entry.id   e1a933b0e5d13dd1d1f2607f4d9d417e
#
_cell.length_a   1.000
_cell.length_b   1.000
_cell.length_c   1.000
_cell.angle_alpha   90.00
_cell.angle_beta   90.00
_cell.angle_gamma   90.00
#
_symmetry.space_group_name_H-M   'P 1'
#
loop_
_entity.id
_entity.type
_entity.pdbx_description
1 polymer ?
#
loop_
_entity_poly.entity_id
_entity_poly.type
_entity_poly.pdbx_seq_one_letter_code
_entity_poly.pdbx_strand_id
1 'polypeptide(L)'
;MKLSDSGFFSGFELGMLLENARQIKGWTPGDAALRIGVSERHINSIETADYSGFGNEVEMLKIKMRIYAKKLGMGNDKIHSLIDSTVSELGRG
;
A
#
# COMPACT_ATOMS: atom_id res chain seq x y z
N MET A 1 -3.60 14.07 -20.21
CA MET A 1 -3.29 13.62 -19.85
C MET A 1 -3.34 12.66 -19.43
N LYS A 2 -3.26 12.06 -19.45
CA LYS A 2 -3.36 11.16 -19.07
C LYS A 2 -2.87 10.77 -18.07
N LEU A 3 -2.50 11.23 -17.70
CA LEU A 3 -2.07 11.12 -16.73
C LEU A 3 -2.59 10.37 -15.89
N SER A 4 -3.20 10.25 -15.98
CA SER A 4 -3.82 9.57 -15.15
C SER A 4 -3.68 8.20 -15.26
N ASP A 5 -2.65 7.66 -15.12
CA ASP A 5 -2.46 6.28 -15.13
C ASP A 5 -3.30 5.63 -14.10
N SER A 6 -4.03 4.61 -14.45
CA SER A 6 -4.91 3.98 -13.51
C SER A 6 -4.16 3.33 -12.36
N GLY A 7 -2.97 2.83 -12.59
CA GLY A 7 -2.17 2.26 -11.52
C GLY A 7 -1.75 3.30 -10.52
N PHE A 8 -1.46 4.49 -11.00
CA PHE A 8 -1.09 5.60 -10.17
C PHE A 8 -2.26 6.01 -9.28
N PHE A 9 -3.44 6.12 -9.89
CA PHE A 9 -4.65 6.40 -9.16
C PHE A 9 -4.94 5.33 -8.13
N SER A 10 -4.78 4.07 -8.50
CA SER A 10 -5.01 2.96 -7.58
C SER A 10 -4.10 3.05 -6.37
N GLY A 11 -2.85 3.41 -6.58
CA GLY A 11 -1.90 3.54 -5.49
C GLY A 11 -2.28 4.62 -4.50
N PHE A 12 -2.69 5.77 -5.01
CA PHE A 12 -3.14 6.85 -4.14
C PHE A 12 -4.39 6.47 -3.37
N GLU A 13 -5.36 5.91 -4.06
CA GLU A 13 -6.60 5.50 -3.41
C GLU A 13 -6.32 4.45 -2.34
N LEU A 14 -5.53 3.46 -2.68
CA LEU A 14 -5.18 2.40 -1.75
C LEU A 14 -4.48 2.97 -0.52
N GLY A 15 -3.49 3.86 -0.75
CA GLY A 15 -2.74 4.46 0.34
C GLY A 15 -3.63 5.23 1.29
N MET A 16 -4.57 6.01 0.75
CA MET A 16 -5.50 6.77 1.57
C MET A 16 -6.40 5.87 2.39
N LEU A 17 -6.89 4.80 1.79
CA LEU A 17 -7.76 3.88 2.49
C LEU A 17 -7.03 3.18 3.63
N LEU A 18 -5.79 2.76 3.37
CA LEU A 18 -5.00 2.09 4.41
C LEU A 18 -4.64 3.05 5.54
N GLU A 19 -4.25 4.26 5.18
CA GLU A 19 -3.92 5.26 6.20
C GLU A 19 -5.12 5.57 7.08
N ASN A 20 -6.27 5.76 6.45
CA ASN A 20 -7.48 6.05 7.18
C ASN A 20 -7.84 4.92 8.14
N ALA A 21 -7.75 3.68 7.66
CA ALA A 21 -8.04 2.53 8.50
C ALA A 21 -7.05 2.42 9.66
N ARG A 22 -5.79 2.73 9.40
CA ARG A 22 -4.76 2.72 10.44
C ARG A 22 -5.09 3.73 11.53
N GLN A 23 -5.49 4.94 11.11
CA GLN A 23 -5.83 5.99 12.06
C GLN A 23 -7.05 5.64 12.90
N ILE A 24 -8.03 5.00 12.28
CA ILE A 24 -9.22 4.56 13.00
C ILE A 24 -8.85 3.55 14.09
N LYS A 25 -7.86 2.71 13.83
CA LYS A 25 -7.40 1.75 14.83
C LYS A 25 -6.52 2.41 15.90
N GLY A 26 -6.15 3.66 15.71
CA GLY A 26 -5.29 4.35 16.65
C GLY A 26 -3.83 3.94 16.56
N TRP A 27 -3.42 3.37 15.43
CA TRP A 27 -2.03 2.94 15.24
C TRP A 27 -1.21 4.07 14.65
N THR A 28 0.00 4.27 15.18
CA THR A 28 0.99 5.11 14.52
C THR A 28 1.60 4.33 13.36
N PRO A 29 2.31 5.02 12.44
CA PRO A 29 3.03 4.27 11.41
C PRO A 29 4.01 3.25 11.99
N GLY A 30 4.65 3.58 13.11
CA GLY A 30 5.52 2.64 13.79
C GLY A 30 4.79 1.42 14.29
N ASP A 31 3.59 1.60 14.85
CA ASP A 31 2.77 0.48 15.29
C ASP A 31 2.44 -0.45 14.13
N ALA A 32 2.04 0.14 13.00
CA ALA A 32 1.71 -0.64 11.82
C ALA A 32 2.94 -1.40 11.32
N ALA A 33 4.08 -0.74 11.31
CA ALA A 33 5.32 -1.35 10.83
C ALA A 33 5.66 -2.60 11.64
N LEU A 34 5.53 -2.52 12.95
CA LEU A 34 5.79 -3.66 13.82
C LEU A 34 4.85 -4.82 13.51
N ARG A 35 3.58 -4.51 13.26
CA ARG A 35 2.58 -5.54 13.07
C ARG A 35 2.75 -6.31 11.76
N ILE A 36 3.29 -5.66 10.74
CA ILE A 36 3.46 -6.35 9.46
C ILE A 36 4.91 -6.68 9.13
N GLY A 37 5.82 -6.37 10.04
CA GLY A 37 7.21 -6.77 9.86
C GLY A 37 7.97 -5.96 8.84
N VAL A 38 7.77 -4.65 8.84
CA VAL A 38 8.52 -3.74 7.96
C VAL A 38 8.99 -2.55 8.76
N SER A 39 9.69 -1.63 8.11
CA SER A 39 10.07 -0.38 8.73
C SER A 39 8.97 0.65 8.56
N GLU A 40 9.01 1.67 9.38
CA GLU A 40 8.06 2.78 9.29
C GLU A 40 8.13 3.44 7.92
N ARG A 41 9.31 3.50 7.33
CA ARG A 41 9.52 4.02 6.00
C ARG A 41 8.69 3.28 4.96
N HIS A 42 8.57 1.97 5.10
CA HIS A 42 7.75 1.17 4.18
C HIS A 42 6.26 1.50 4.34
N ILE A 43 5.82 1.74 5.58
CA ILE A 43 4.44 2.14 5.80
C ILE A 43 4.17 3.48 5.09
N ASN A 44 5.07 4.44 5.27
CA ASN A 44 4.92 5.74 4.62
C ASN A 44 4.91 5.61 3.10
N SER A 45 5.76 4.75 2.55
CA SER A 45 5.78 4.52 1.10
C SER A 45 4.44 4.03 0.59
N ILE A 46 3.85 3.07 1.30
CA ILE A 46 2.57 2.51 0.87
C ILE A 46 1.47 3.57 0.95
N GLU A 47 1.43 4.32 2.05
CA GLU A 47 0.34 5.26 2.28
C GLU A 47 0.41 6.49 1.38
N THR A 48 1.60 6.88 0.96
CA THR A 48 1.76 8.06 0.10
C THR A 48 1.90 7.71 -1.37
N ALA A 49 1.91 6.43 -1.70
CA ALA A 49 2.14 5.94 -3.06
C ALA A 49 3.49 6.37 -3.62
N ASP A 50 4.45 6.56 -2.73
CA ASP A 50 5.83 6.82 -3.12
C ASP A 50 6.64 5.58 -2.77
N TYR A 51 6.77 4.68 -3.72
CA TYR A 51 7.30 3.35 -3.46
C TYR A 51 8.83 3.26 -3.52
N SER A 52 9.49 4.41 -3.56
CA SER A 52 10.95 4.42 -3.62
C SER A 52 11.58 3.68 -2.43
N GLY A 53 10.89 3.64 -1.29
CA GLY A 53 11.38 2.91 -0.13
C GLY A 53 11.50 1.41 -0.33
N PHE A 54 10.87 0.86 -1.36
CA PHE A 54 10.94 -0.56 -1.68
C PHE A 54 11.96 -0.85 -2.77
N GLY A 55 12.53 0.17 -3.38
CA GLY A 55 13.49 -0.01 -4.47
C GLY A 55 12.84 -0.76 -5.63
N ASN A 56 13.45 -1.86 -6.04
CA ASN A 56 12.93 -2.66 -7.14
C ASN A 56 12.14 -3.87 -6.68
N GLU A 57 11.82 -3.94 -5.39
CA GLU A 57 11.22 -5.15 -4.83
C GLU A 57 9.70 -5.10 -4.91
N VAL A 58 9.18 -5.20 -6.13
CA VAL A 58 7.76 -5.11 -6.39
C VAL A 58 6.99 -6.25 -5.72
N GLU A 59 7.56 -7.45 -5.72
CA GLU A 59 6.90 -8.58 -5.08
C GLU A 59 6.79 -8.40 -3.59
N MET A 60 7.82 -7.86 -2.98
CA MET A 60 7.79 -7.58 -1.56
C MET A 60 6.72 -6.54 -1.25
N LEU A 61 6.66 -5.49 -2.07
CA LEU A 61 5.64 -4.47 -1.92
C LEU A 61 4.24 -5.08 -1.96
N LYS A 62 3.99 -5.95 -2.92
CA LYS A 62 2.71 -6.61 -3.07
C LYS A 62 2.35 -7.41 -1.82
N ILE A 63 3.29 -8.20 -1.33
CA ILE A 63 3.07 -9.03 -0.16
C ILE A 63 2.78 -8.17 1.06
N LYS A 64 3.56 -7.11 1.26
CA LYS A 64 3.39 -6.27 2.43
C LYS A 64 2.10 -5.46 2.38
N MET A 65 1.69 -5.02 1.19
CA MET A 65 0.39 -4.36 1.04
C MET A 65 -0.75 -5.30 1.43
N ARG A 66 -0.67 -6.56 1.01
CA ARG A 66 -1.71 -7.53 1.33
C ARG A 66 -1.77 -7.81 2.83
N ILE A 67 -0.61 -7.96 3.45
CA ILE A 67 -0.56 -8.19 4.90
C ILE A 67 -1.12 -6.99 5.64
N TYR A 68 -0.73 -5.79 5.21
CA TYR A 68 -1.18 -4.56 5.85
C TYR A 68 -2.71 -4.45 5.77
N ALA A 69 -3.25 -4.64 4.58
CA ALA A 69 -4.70 -4.60 4.40
C ALA A 69 -5.40 -5.61 5.30
N LYS A 70 -4.86 -6.83 5.35
CA LYS A 70 -5.46 -7.87 6.15
C LYS A 70 -5.42 -7.53 7.64
N LYS A 71 -4.30 -7.01 8.12
CA LYS A 71 -4.18 -6.61 9.52
C LYS A 71 -5.16 -5.50 9.89
N LEU A 72 -5.48 -4.65 8.93
CA LEU A 72 -6.45 -3.57 9.13
C LEU A 72 -7.90 -4.03 8.96
N GLY A 73 -8.11 -5.29 8.63
CA GLY A 73 -9.46 -5.80 8.41
C GLY A 73 -10.03 -5.43 7.06
N MET A 74 -9.17 -5.13 6.09
CA MET A 74 -9.58 -4.68 4.78
C MET A 74 -9.24 -5.68 3.67
N GLY A 75 -9.29 -6.97 3.97
CA GLY A 75 -8.97 -7.98 2.97
C GLY A 75 -10.13 -8.32 2.06
N ASN A 76 -10.77 -7.32 1.45
CA ASN A 76 -11.91 -7.56 0.56
C ASN A 76 -11.47 -7.44 -0.90
N ASP A 77 -12.39 -7.79 -1.82
CA ASP A 77 -12.07 -7.84 -3.24
C ASP A 77 -11.66 -6.49 -3.80
N LYS A 78 -12.30 -5.43 -3.35
CA LYS A 78 -11.94 -4.11 -3.85
C LYS A 78 -10.49 -3.77 -3.50
N ILE A 79 -10.09 -4.04 -2.27
CA ILE A 79 -8.73 -3.75 -1.83
C ILE A 79 -7.73 -4.60 -2.59
N HIS A 80 -8.03 -5.89 -2.78
CA HIS A 80 -7.17 -6.77 -3.55
C HIS A 80 -7.01 -6.28 -4.98
N SER A 81 -8.11 -5.81 -5.59
CA SER A 81 -8.06 -5.25 -6.93
C SER A 81 -7.16 -4.01 -6.99
N LEU A 82 -7.26 -3.14 -5.99
CA LEU A 82 -6.42 -1.95 -5.95
C LEU A 82 -4.94 -2.32 -5.82
N ILE A 83 -4.65 -3.32 -5.00
CA ILE A 83 -3.28 -3.79 -4.84
C ILE A 83 -2.77 -4.35 -6.16
N ASP A 84 -3.54 -5.20 -6.81
CA ASP A 84 -3.13 -5.81 -8.06
C ASP A 84 -2.92 -4.77 -9.15
N SER A 85 -3.82 -3.79 -9.24
CA SER A 85 -3.67 -2.71 -10.23
C SER A 85 -2.41 -1.89 -9.99
N THR A 86 -2.16 -1.55 -8.72
CA THR A 86 -0.99 -0.77 -8.37
C THR A 86 0.29 -1.51 -8.73
N VAL A 87 0.36 -2.78 -8.36
CA VAL A 87 1.56 -3.57 -8.59
C VAL A 87 1.76 -3.83 -10.08
N SER A 88 0.66 -4.05 -10.80
CA SER A 88 0.73 -4.29 -12.24
C SER A 88 1.32 -3.09 -12.97
N GLU A 89 0.91 -1.89 -12.60
CA GLU A 89 1.47 -0.68 -13.23
C GLU A 89 2.95 -0.52 -12.92
N LEU A 90 3.34 -0.77 -11.68
CA LEU A 90 4.74 -0.67 -11.30
C LEU A 90 5.58 -1.71 -12.01
N GLY A 91 5.05 -2.91 -12.19
CA GLY A 91 5.78 -3.99 -12.83
C GLY A 91 6.03 -3.78 -14.29
N ARG A 92 5.32 -2.86 -14.91
CA ARG A 92 5.55 -2.55 -16.32
C ARG A 92 6.77 -1.70 -16.53
N GLY A 93 7.23 -1.15 -15.50
CA GLY A 93 8.44 -0.43 -15.51
C GLY A 93 8.42 0.88 -16.10
#